data_ff27bd4fd19d3ef6d53d1110e41cd3b2
#
_entry.id   ff27bd4fd19d3ef6d53d1110e41cd3b2
#
_cell.length_a   1.000
_cell.length_b   1.000
_cell.length_c   1.000
_cell.angle_alpha   90.00
_cell.angle_beta   90.00
_cell.angle_gamma   90.00
#
_symmetry.space_group_name_H-M   'P 1'
#
loop_
_entity.id
_entity.type
_entity.pdbx_description
1 polymer ?
#
loop_
_entity_poly.entity_id
_entity_poly.type
_entity_poly.pdbx_seq_one_letter_code
_entity_poly.pdbx_strand_id
1 'polypeptide(L)'
;MAYTVKQLLESKQFPDMRLVTCKENLNQEIKGIRIIEIEDMERYLTGGELLLTNMKVYFGETEREFRKHLNELEKKQVSGFIIKQHPDMVQKVNYYDILLKFCSERNIPVIEISEDEYYWGIIKYVILQIYDENIARLIYFKLTHDNISNVLLDGENFEDPTKNILFLLSSMIGNPVALYYSNLTCCASTTQDLSDFVFEKNVEKYKPDIVTRFEYKKQRKEHTQYITKIHVLGRTEIYLVVTEVNMPLTILDYMALENAVFTLQYSFMKTYAQNEIEKKYQRDIEYSLLNGLLTGDELSKAARMLKLKDTAQYCVVSFHTISSNSEDYYTKEELEEIGVIEGEIQRLLPDEHIYRNLNQIVCIHEIKPGETQAGFREEMEKLYQTVQKQIFHRNKTTDFQIGIGSIVNGYGDLKKSFKDSKKIIDYMDMIRYLYGDKNISVADFSKLGFFQIFEKIKNRDELMEYVPESLVKLYWYDKEHDGELIETLQAYLDCDKSANKAAEKLYVNYRTLSGRLKKIKDISGIDFKNSAEMLAVRNGIVLFKMAETL
;
A
#
# COMPACT_ATOMS: atom_id res chain seq x y z
N MET A 1 -33.57 -43.95 -6.56
CA MET A 1 -33.81 -44.13 -8.04
C MET A 1 -32.83 -43.23 -8.74
N ALA A 2 -32.28 -43.69 -9.88
CA ALA A 2 -31.35 -42.84 -10.64
C ALA A 2 -32.10 -41.63 -11.20
N TYR A 3 -31.54 -40.44 -11.08
CA TYR A 3 -32.08 -39.20 -11.63
C TYR A 3 -31.76 -39.10 -13.12
N THR A 4 -32.75 -38.78 -13.96
CA THR A 4 -32.63 -38.88 -15.42
C THR A 4 -32.86 -37.52 -16.11
N VAL A 5 -32.41 -37.42 -17.38
CA VAL A 5 -32.63 -36.23 -18.22
C VAL A 5 -34.14 -35.96 -18.39
N LYS A 6 -34.98 -37.03 -18.45
CA LYS A 6 -36.44 -36.91 -18.51
C LYS A 6 -37.00 -36.20 -17.28
N GLN A 7 -36.59 -36.63 -16.09
CA GLN A 7 -37.03 -36.03 -14.82
C GLN A 7 -36.59 -34.55 -14.69
N LEU A 8 -35.44 -34.19 -15.22
CA LEU A 8 -35.00 -32.79 -15.26
C LEU A 8 -35.91 -31.95 -16.16
N LEU A 9 -36.23 -32.43 -17.36
CA LEU A 9 -37.15 -31.76 -18.30
C LEU A 9 -38.60 -31.66 -17.80
N GLU A 10 -39.06 -32.66 -17.05
CA GLU A 10 -40.42 -32.70 -16.46
C GLU A 10 -40.48 -31.85 -15.16
N SER A 11 -39.36 -31.37 -14.65
CA SER A 11 -39.35 -30.53 -13.45
C SER A 11 -39.98 -29.16 -13.73
N LYS A 12 -40.85 -28.71 -12.83
CA LYS A 12 -41.48 -27.38 -12.94
C LYS A 12 -40.51 -26.25 -12.56
N GLN A 13 -39.28 -26.58 -12.14
CA GLN A 13 -38.29 -25.63 -11.66
C GLN A 13 -37.73 -24.77 -12.80
N PHE A 14 -37.62 -25.34 -14.00
CA PHE A 14 -37.02 -24.67 -15.18
C PHE A 14 -38.01 -24.75 -16.36
N PRO A 15 -39.05 -23.92 -16.39
CA PRO A 15 -40.15 -24.03 -17.39
C PRO A 15 -39.68 -23.72 -18.82
N ASP A 16 -38.60 -22.97 -18.98
CA ASP A 16 -38.07 -22.55 -20.29
C ASP A 16 -37.07 -23.54 -20.91
N MET A 17 -36.80 -24.68 -20.24
CA MET A 17 -36.00 -25.74 -20.81
C MET A 17 -36.70 -26.42 -21.98
N ARG A 18 -36.02 -26.43 -23.14
CA ARG A 18 -36.53 -27.08 -24.35
C ARG A 18 -35.59 -28.15 -24.85
N LEU A 19 -36.15 -29.37 -25.07
CA LEU A 19 -35.39 -30.41 -25.75
C LEU A 19 -35.31 -30.11 -27.24
N VAL A 20 -34.09 -30.05 -27.78
CA VAL A 20 -33.84 -29.74 -29.20
C VAL A 20 -33.55 -31.00 -30.02
N THR A 21 -32.90 -32.00 -29.41
CA THR A 21 -32.58 -33.27 -30.09
C THR A 21 -33.02 -34.46 -29.27
N CYS A 22 -33.22 -35.62 -29.92
CA CYS A 22 -33.36 -36.93 -29.32
C CYS A 22 -34.50 -37.07 -28.30
N LYS A 23 -35.67 -37.56 -28.74
CA LYS A 23 -36.81 -37.91 -27.86
C LYS A 23 -36.71 -39.33 -27.25
N GLU A 24 -35.82 -40.17 -27.75
CA GLU A 24 -35.81 -41.59 -27.42
C GLU A 24 -34.90 -41.96 -26.25
N ASN A 25 -33.84 -41.18 -25.94
CA ASN A 25 -32.84 -41.51 -24.92
C ASN A 25 -32.90 -40.65 -23.65
N LEU A 26 -34.10 -40.19 -23.26
CA LEU A 26 -34.29 -39.31 -22.11
C LEU A 26 -34.18 -40.02 -20.75
N ASN A 27 -34.21 -41.34 -20.72
CA ASN A 27 -34.07 -42.12 -19.49
C ASN A 27 -32.62 -42.36 -19.08
N GLN A 28 -31.67 -41.72 -19.77
CA GLN A 28 -30.25 -41.77 -19.40
C GLN A 28 -30.02 -41.16 -18.01
N GLU A 29 -29.33 -41.91 -17.18
CA GLU A 29 -28.98 -41.50 -15.82
C GLU A 29 -27.99 -40.33 -15.85
N ILE A 30 -28.23 -39.28 -15.06
CA ILE A 30 -27.30 -38.20 -14.82
C ILE A 30 -26.47 -38.55 -13.59
N LYS A 31 -25.15 -38.82 -13.77
CA LYS A 31 -24.24 -39.16 -12.69
C LYS A 31 -23.48 -37.96 -12.15
N GLY A 32 -23.50 -36.84 -12.86
CA GLY A 32 -22.87 -35.58 -12.47
C GLY A 32 -23.30 -34.45 -13.40
N ILE A 33 -22.86 -33.24 -13.07
CA ILE A 33 -23.14 -32.06 -13.88
C ILE A 33 -21.88 -31.17 -13.88
N ARG A 34 -21.51 -30.63 -15.05
CA ARG A 34 -20.33 -29.79 -15.21
C ARG A 34 -20.51 -28.70 -16.26
N ILE A 35 -19.81 -27.59 -16.10
CA ILE A 35 -19.69 -26.55 -17.13
C ILE A 35 -18.44 -26.85 -17.97
N ILE A 36 -18.55 -26.73 -19.29
CA ILE A 36 -17.38 -26.81 -20.20
C ILE A 36 -16.69 -25.44 -20.19
N GLU A 37 -15.55 -25.37 -19.55
CA GLU A 37 -14.73 -24.16 -19.37
C GLU A 37 -13.38 -24.24 -20.05
N ILE A 38 -12.96 -25.46 -20.46
CA ILE A 38 -11.69 -25.73 -21.13
C ILE A 38 -11.90 -26.64 -22.35
N GLU A 39 -11.03 -26.52 -23.35
CA GLU A 39 -11.12 -27.29 -24.59
C GLU A 39 -11.02 -28.80 -24.37
N ASP A 40 -10.09 -29.24 -23.52
CA ASP A 40 -9.82 -30.65 -23.20
C ASP A 40 -10.69 -31.18 -22.03
N MET A 41 -11.93 -30.72 -21.87
CA MET A 41 -12.80 -31.09 -20.76
C MET A 41 -13.04 -32.59 -20.63
N GLU A 42 -13.00 -33.33 -21.73
CA GLU A 42 -13.13 -34.78 -21.77
C GLU A 42 -12.12 -35.53 -20.90
N ARG A 43 -10.96 -34.96 -20.64
CA ARG A 43 -9.93 -35.55 -19.75
C ARG A 43 -10.38 -35.65 -18.30
N TYR A 44 -11.30 -34.82 -17.89
CA TYR A 44 -11.76 -34.68 -16.50
C TYR A 44 -13.12 -35.35 -16.26
N LEU A 45 -13.73 -35.94 -17.29
CA LEU A 45 -14.99 -36.62 -17.18
C LEU A 45 -14.83 -38.09 -16.79
N THR A 46 -15.71 -38.56 -15.91
CA THR A 46 -15.77 -39.93 -15.42
C THR A 46 -16.82 -40.77 -16.16
N GLY A 47 -17.76 -40.10 -16.81
CA GLY A 47 -18.81 -40.67 -17.61
C GLY A 47 -20.22 -40.52 -16.99
N GLY A 48 -21.19 -40.21 -17.83
CA GLY A 48 -22.60 -39.98 -17.42
C GLY A 48 -22.87 -38.56 -16.91
N GLU A 49 -21.96 -37.63 -17.13
CA GLU A 49 -22.19 -36.21 -16.76
C GLU A 49 -23.10 -35.50 -17.75
N LEU A 50 -23.94 -34.57 -17.23
CA LEU A 50 -24.68 -33.58 -17.99
C LEU A 50 -23.79 -32.35 -18.15
N LEU A 51 -23.56 -31.92 -19.39
CA LEU A 51 -22.63 -30.84 -19.71
C LEU A 51 -23.35 -29.56 -20.05
N LEU A 52 -22.95 -28.45 -19.38
CA LEU A 52 -23.46 -27.10 -19.66
C LEU A 52 -22.43 -26.34 -20.48
N THR A 53 -22.87 -25.66 -21.54
CA THR A 53 -21.94 -24.91 -22.39
C THR A 53 -22.63 -23.81 -23.17
N ASN A 54 -21.87 -22.74 -23.45
CA ASN A 54 -22.18 -21.73 -24.45
C ASN A 54 -21.21 -21.78 -25.65
N MET A 55 -20.43 -22.85 -25.77
CA MET A 55 -19.46 -23.12 -26.82
C MET A 55 -18.28 -22.13 -26.95
N LYS A 56 -18.21 -21.10 -26.10
CA LYS A 56 -17.16 -20.05 -26.22
C LYS A 56 -15.74 -20.60 -26.16
N VAL A 57 -15.53 -21.66 -25.40
CA VAL A 57 -14.22 -22.31 -25.25
C VAL A 57 -13.67 -22.84 -26.57
N TYR A 58 -14.52 -23.19 -27.52
CA TYR A 58 -14.13 -23.71 -28.85
C TYR A 58 -14.08 -22.63 -29.93
N PHE A 59 -14.34 -21.36 -29.60
CA PHE A 59 -14.32 -20.28 -30.59
C PHE A 59 -12.91 -20.07 -31.14
N GLY A 60 -12.79 -20.18 -32.45
CA GLY A 60 -11.51 -20.10 -33.17
C GLY A 60 -11.00 -21.44 -33.67
N GLU A 61 -11.53 -22.57 -33.18
CA GLU A 61 -11.20 -23.89 -33.72
C GLU A 61 -11.81 -24.12 -35.10
N THR A 62 -11.19 -25.03 -35.85
CA THR A 62 -11.78 -25.53 -37.08
C THR A 62 -12.88 -26.56 -36.80
N GLU A 63 -13.80 -26.75 -37.74
CA GLU A 63 -14.85 -27.81 -37.63
C GLU A 63 -14.24 -29.16 -37.30
N ARG A 64 -13.07 -29.49 -37.86
CA ARG A 64 -12.38 -30.78 -37.66
C ARG A 64 -11.90 -30.95 -36.20
N GLU A 65 -11.36 -29.93 -35.61
CA GLU A 65 -10.90 -29.91 -34.23
C GLU A 65 -12.09 -30.03 -33.27
N PHE A 66 -13.11 -29.22 -33.47
CA PHE A 66 -14.33 -29.28 -32.66
C PHE A 66 -15.00 -30.65 -32.72
N ARG A 67 -15.13 -31.28 -33.91
CA ARG A 67 -15.64 -32.63 -34.06
C ARG A 67 -14.78 -33.68 -33.31
N LYS A 68 -13.48 -33.47 -33.21
CA LYS A 68 -12.59 -34.33 -32.42
C LYS A 68 -12.98 -34.28 -30.95
N HIS A 69 -13.18 -33.11 -30.37
CA HIS A 69 -13.64 -32.95 -28.99
C HIS A 69 -15.01 -33.63 -28.77
N LEU A 70 -15.94 -33.42 -29.66
CA LEU A 70 -17.27 -34.09 -29.58
C LEU A 70 -17.17 -35.62 -29.58
N ASN A 71 -16.29 -36.21 -30.38
CA ASN A 71 -16.04 -37.65 -30.39
C ASN A 71 -15.44 -38.16 -29.09
N GLU A 72 -14.55 -37.39 -28.46
CA GLU A 72 -13.99 -37.75 -27.16
C GLU A 72 -15.03 -37.64 -26.06
N LEU A 73 -15.91 -36.64 -26.08
CA LEU A 73 -17.03 -36.50 -25.14
C LEU A 73 -18.01 -37.66 -25.29
N GLU A 74 -18.32 -38.13 -26.53
CA GLU A 74 -19.15 -39.31 -26.78
C GLU A 74 -18.56 -40.56 -26.15
N LYS A 75 -17.23 -40.80 -26.28
CA LYS A 75 -16.54 -41.94 -25.64
C LYS A 75 -16.72 -41.96 -24.13
N LYS A 76 -16.90 -40.80 -23.52
CA LYS A 76 -17.18 -40.65 -22.08
C LYS A 76 -18.63 -40.92 -21.72
N GLN A 77 -19.48 -41.22 -22.69
CA GLN A 77 -20.91 -41.51 -22.47
C GLN A 77 -21.62 -40.42 -21.68
N VAL A 78 -21.42 -39.13 -22.08
CA VAL A 78 -22.10 -38.00 -21.46
C VAL A 78 -23.62 -38.16 -21.52
N SER A 79 -24.35 -37.78 -20.48
CA SER A 79 -25.81 -37.93 -20.40
C SER A 79 -26.57 -36.91 -21.26
N GLY A 80 -25.93 -35.83 -21.68
CA GLY A 80 -26.50 -34.82 -22.56
C GLY A 80 -25.79 -33.48 -22.44
N PHE A 81 -26.31 -32.52 -23.18
CA PHE A 81 -25.86 -31.12 -23.15
C PHE A 81 -26.99 -30.18 -22.77
N ILE A 82 -26.68 -29.18 -21.99
CA ILE A 82 -27.52 -27.99 -21.78
C ILE A 82 -26.80 -26.82 -22.44
N ILE A 83 -27.46 -26.15 -23.38
CA ILE A 83 -26.89 -25.10 -24.19
C ILE A 83 -27.61 -23.78 -23.94
N LYS A 84 -26.84 -22.74 -23.76
CA LYS A 84 -27.30 -21.37 -23.79
C LYS A 84 -26.88 -20.75 -25.12
N GLN A 85 -27.85 -20.37 -25.95
CA GLN A 85 -27.53 -19.73 -27.23
C GLN A 85 -26.77 -18.42 -27.01
N HIS A 86 -25.75 -18.19 -27.83
CA HIS A 86 -25.01 -16.95 -27.86
C HIS A 86 -24.88 -16.49 -29.32
N PRO A 87 -25.01 -15.19 -29.62
CA PRO A 87 -24.92 -14.67 -31.01
C PRO A 87 -23.63 -15.06 -31.72
N ASP A 88 -22.54 -15.16 -31.00
CA ASP A 88 -21.22 -15.50 -31.54
C ASP A 88 -21.05 -16.99 -31.91
N MET A 89 -21.99 -17.85 -31.57
CA MET A 89 -21.96 -19.28 -31.97
C MET A 89 -22.03 -19.49 -33.48
N VAL A 90 -22.47 -18.45 -34.22
CA VAL A 90 -22.59 -18.46 -35.67
C VAL A 90 -21.57 -17.49 -36.26
N GLN A 91 -20.30 -17.83 -36.18
CA GLN A 91 -19.21 -17.07 -36.84
C GLN A 91 -18.80 -17.78 -38.15
N LYS A 92 -17.48 -17.98 -38.35
CA LYS A 92 -16.92 -18.74 -39.48
C LYS A 92 -17.30 -20.23 -39.44
N VAL A 93 -17.46 -20.78 -38.20
CA VAL A 93 -17.88 -22.15 -37.92
C VAL A 93 -19.16 -22.08 -37.14
N ASN A 94 -20.23 -22.77 -37.60
CA ASN A 94 -21.48 -22.87 -36.87
C ASN A 94 -21.42 -24.03 -35.87
N TYR A 95 -20.83 -23.77 -34.71
CA TYR A 95 -20.62 -24.76 -33.65
C TYR A 95 -21.94 -25.34 -33.15
N TYR A 96 -23.01 -24.55 -33.15
CA TYR A 96 -24.34 -24.96 -32.72
C TYR A 96 -24.92 -26.05 -33.63
N ASP A 97 -24.97 -25.81 -34.94
CA ASP A 97 -25.50 -26.78 -35.90
C ASP A 97 -24.66 -28.07 -35.97
N ILE A 98 -23.33 -27.93 -35.83
CA ILE A 98 -22.42 -29.08 -35.78
C ILE A 98 -22.73 -29.95 -34.57
N LEU A 99 -22.92 -29.35 -33.38
CA LEU A 99 -23.28 -30.08 -32.17
C LEU A 99 -24.66 -30.73 -32.29
N LEU A 100 -25.69 -30.02 -32.75
CA LEU A 100 -27.04 -30.56 -32.91
C LEU A 100 -27.04 -31.75 -33.86
N LYS A 101 -26.37 -31.64 -35.01
CA LYS A 101 -26.27 -32.74 -35.97
C LYS A 101 -25.54 -33.94 -35.37
N PHE A 102 -24.40 -33.70 -34.72
CA PHE A 102 -23.60 -34.73 -34.04
C PHE A 102 -24.42 -35.48 -32.98
N CYS A 103 -25.10 -34.74 -32.12
CA CYS A 103 -25.92 -35.31 -31.03
C CYS A 103 -27.17 -36.03 -31.57
N SER A 104 -27.81 -35.52 -32.61
CA SER A 104 -28.98 -36.19 -33.24
C SER A 104 -28.60 -37.54 -33.86
N GLU A 105 -27.47 -37.62 -34.55
CA GLU A 105 -26.97 -38.87 -35.14
C GLU A 105 -26.63 -39.96 -34.11
N ARG A 106 -26.33 -39.55 -32.85
CA ARG A 106 -25.87 -40.42 -31.74
C ARG A 106 -26.85 -40.59 -30.60
N ASN A 107 -28.06 -40.06 -30.75
CA ASN A 107 -29.09 -40.07 -29.73
C ASN A 107 -28.64 -39.45 -28.38
N ILE A 108 -27.86 -38.35 -28.41
CA ILE A 108 -27.44 -37.59 -27.22
C ILE A 108 -28.44 -36.44 -27.01
N PRO A 109 -29.07 -36.32 -25.84
CA PRO A 109 -30.01 -35.24 -25.56
C PRO A 109 -29.30 -33.86 -25.54
N VAL A 110 -29.91 -32.89 -26.23
CA VAL A 110 -29.50 -31.47 -26.15
C VAL A 110 -30.69 -30.65 -25.68
N ILE A 111 -30.50 -29.95 -24.58
CA ILE A 111 -31.48 -29.07 -23.94
C ILE A 111 -31.06 -27.64 -24.18
N GLU A 112 -31.96 -26.82 -24.63
CA GLU A 112 -31.74 -25.37 -24.77
C GLU A 112 -32.41 -24.64 -23.60
N ILE A 113 -31.72 -23.61 -23.10
CA ILE A 113 -32.22 -22.72 -22.05
C ILE A 113 -32.20 -21.28 -22.52
N SER A 114 -32.99 -20.42 -21.88
CA SER A 114 -33.01 -18.99 -22.19
C SER A 114 -31.72 -18.28 -21.78
N GLU A 115 -31.45 -17.09 -22.35
CA GLU A 115 -30.27 -16.27 -21.98
C GLU A 115 -30.29 -15.82 -20.51
N ASP A 116 -31.49 -15.66 -19.94
CA ASP A 116 -31.67 -15.19 -18.55
C ASP A 116 -31.48 -16.30 -17.50
N GLU A 117 -31.52 -17.60 -17.92
CA GLU A 117 -31.38 -18.71 -17.00
C GLU A 117 -29.92 -18.88 -16.54
N TYR A 118 -29.70 -19.07 -15.25
CA TYR A 118 -28.36 -19.22 -14.68
C TYR A 118 -27.96 -20.69 -14.58
N TYR A 119 -26.80 -21.05 -15.14
CA TYR A 119 -26.26 -22.42 -15.05
C TYR A 119 -26.15 -22.92 -13.61
N TRP A 120 -25.78 -22.04 -12.68
CA TRP A 120 -25.63 -22.41 -11.27
C TRP A 120 -26.92 -22.80 -10.60
N GLY A 121 -28.05 -22.26 -11.01
CA GLY A 121 -29.39 -22.71 -10.57
C GLY A 121 -29.66 -24.16 -10.94
N ILE A 122 -29.32 -24.52 -12.19
CA ILE A 122 -29.47 -25.88 -12.70
C ILE A 122 -28.51 -26.83 -12.00
N ILE A 123 -27.24 -26.42 -11.83
CA ILE A 123 -26.21 -27.20 -11.13
C ILE A 123 -26.65 -27.52 -9.69
N LYS A 124 -27.09 -26.51 -8.93
CA LYS A 124 -27.60 -26.70 -7.57
C LYS A 124 -28.72 -27.72 -7.52
N TYR A 125 -29.70 -27.52 -8.39
CA TYR A 125 -30.86 -28.40 -8.44
C TYR A 125 -30.48 -29.85 -8.76
N VAL A 126 -29.69 -30.07 -9.81
CA VAL A 126 -29.29 -31.41 -10.26
C VAL A 126 -28.43 -32.11 -9.20
N ILE A 127 -27.49 -31.43 -8.57
CA ILE A 127 -26.64 -31.98 -7.49
C ILE A 127 -27.50 -32.45 -6.31
N LEU A 128 -28.51 -31.66 -5.91
CA LEU A 128 -29.43 -32.02 -4.83
C LEU A 128 -30.36 -33.21 -5.21
N GLN A 129 -30.59 -33.47 -6.49
CA GLN A 129 -31.36 -34.64 -6.94
C GLN A 129 -30.55 -35.93 -7.03
N ILE A 130 -29.25 -35.80 -7.35
CA ILE A 130 -28.36 -36.96 -7.58
C ILE A 130 -27.76 -37.46 -6.26
N TYR A 131 -27.39 -36.56 -5.35
CA TYR A 131 -26.65 -36.87 -4.14
C TYR A 131 -27.47 -36.60 -2.87
N ASP A 132 -27.13 -37.31 -1.78
CA ASP A 132 -27.63 -36.90 -0.47
C ASP A 132 -27.11 -35.51 -0.10
N GLU A 133 -27.81 -34.86 0.86
CA GLU A 133 -27.57 -33.45 1.18
C GLU A 133 -26.09 -33.15 1.58
N ASN A 134 -25.45 -34.05 2.29
CA ASN A 134 -24.08 -33.85 2.76
C ASN A 134 -23.06 -33.95 1.61
N ILE A 135 -23.27 -34.95 0.74
CA ILE A 135 -22.46 -35.13 -0.46
C ILE A 135 -22.66 -33.98 -1.43
N ALA A 136 -23.92 -33.54 -1.61
CA ALA A 136 -24.28 -32.41 -2.45
C ALA A 136 -23.58 -31.13 -1.99
N ARG A 137 -23.55 -30.86 -0.68
CA ARG A 137 -22.86 -29.73 -0.07
C ARG A 137 -21.35 -29.78 -0.37
N LEU A 138 -20.73 -30.96 -0.19
CA LEU A 138 -19.29 -31.14 -0.44
C LEU A 138 -18.90 -30.94 -1.91
N ILE A 139 -19.71 -31.51 -2.83
CA ILE A 139 -19.48 -31.37 -4.27
C ILE A 139 -19.66 -29.91 -4.69
N TYR A 140 -20.71 -29.25 -4.22
CA TYR A 140 -20.95 -27.85 -4.54
C TYR A 140 -19.83 -26.93 -3.99
N PHE A 141 -19.40 -27.17 -2.75
CA PHE A 141 -18.26 -26.46 -2.17
C PHE A 141 -17.01 -26.60 -3.04
N LYS A 142 -16.69 -27.83 -3.47
CA LYS A 142 -15.53 -28.07 -4.35
C LYS A 142 -15.68 -27.36 -5.68
N LEU A 143 -16.83 -27.47 -6.34
CA LEU A 143 -17.09 -26.83 -7.63
C LEU A 143 -16.95 -25.32 -7.55
N THR A 144 -17.54 -24.68 -6.54
CA THR A 144 -17.44 -23.23 -6.35
C THR A 144 -16.03 -22.80 -6.02
N HIS A 145 -15.31 -23.58 -5.21
CA HIS A 145 -13.91 -23.32 -4.89
C HIS A 145 -13.04 -23.37 -6.17
N ASP A 146 -13.16 -24.43 -6.96
CA ASP A 146 -12.33 -24.60 -8.15
C ASP A 146 -12.62 -23.48 -9.18
N ASN A 147 -13.89 -23.15 -9.43
CA ASN A 147 -14.25 -22.11 -10.38
C ASN A 147 -13.80 -20.71 -9.93
N ILE A 148 -13.98 -20.35 -8.65
CA ILE A 148 -13.57 -19.04 -8.14
C ILE A 148 -12.04 -18.94 -8.10
N SER A 149 -11.33 -20.03 -7.76
CA SER A 149 -9.87 -20.04 -7.70
C SER A 149 -9.22 -19.94 -9.08
N ASN A 150 -9.84 -20.56 -10.11
CA ASN A 150 -9.34 -20.49 -11.48
C ASN A 150 -9.29 -19.02 -12.00
N VAL A 151 -10.21 -18.14 -11.59
CA VAL A 151 -10.17 -16.72 -11.94
C VAL A 151 -8.84 -16.06 -11.53
N LEU A 152 -8.21 -16.52 -10.44
CA LEU A 152 -6.90 -16.00 -10.01
C LEU A 152 -5.73 -16.65 -10.74
N LEU A 153 -5.87 -17.90 -11.19
CA LEU A 153 -4.81 -18.62 -11.89
C LEU A 153 -4.70 -18.18 -13.34
N ASP A 154 -5.82 -17.87 -13.97
CA ASP A 154 -5.90 -17.39 -15.37
C ASP A 154 -5.66 -15.86 -15.47
N GLY A 155 -5.12 -15.25 -14.43
CA GLY A 155 -5.03 -13.79 -14.23
C GLY A 155 -4.26 -12.99 -15.27
N GLU A 156 -3.51 -13.63 -16.19
CA GLU A 156 -2.90 -12.95 -17.35
C GLU A 156 -3.93 -12.53 -18.42
N ASN A 157 -5.12 -13.14 -18.41
CA ASN A 157 -6.18 -12.89 -19.40
C ASN A 157 -7.29 -11.95 -18.91
N PHE A 158 -7.26 -11.51 -17.64
CA PHE A 158 -8.31 -10.69 -17.05
C PHE A 158 -7.80 -9.32 -16.57
N GLU A 159 -8.40 -8.25 -17.07
CA GLU A 159 -8.07 -6.88 -16.65
C GLU A 159 -8.33 -6.62 -15.16
N ASP A 160 -9.35 -7.24 -14.56
CA ASP A 160 -9.72 -7.05 -13.15
C ASP A 160 -10.23 -8.36 -12.52
N PRO A 161 -9.35 -9.16 -11.90
CA PRO A 161 -9.74 -10.41 -11.24
C PRO A 161 -10.81 -10.21 -10.15
N THR A 162 -10.81 -9.09 -9.45
CA THR A 162 -11.78 -8.78 -8.40
C THR A 162 -13.19 -8.70 -8.94
N LYS A 163 -13.40 -7.97 -10.03
CA LYS A 163 -14.70 -7.87 -10.70
C LYS A 163 -15.17 -9.21 -11.20
N ASN A 164 -14.28 -10.00 -11.80
CA ASN A 164 -14.63 -11.32 -12.31
C ASN A 164 -15.10 -12.27 -11.20
N ILE A 165 -14.43 -12.27 -10.04
CA ILE A 165 -14.87 -13.04 -8.86
C ILE A 165 -16.27 -12.57 -8.41
N LEU A 166 -16.54 -11.26 -8.38
CA LEU A 166 -17.86 -10.74 -8.00
C LEU A 166 -18.94 -11.15 -8.98
N PHE A 167 -18.69 -11.04 -10.29
CA PHE A 167 -19.65 -11.48 -11.31
C PHE A 167 -19.92 -12.97 -11.25
N LEU A 168 -18.87 -13.79 -11.06
CA LEU A 168 -19.01 -15.22 -10.90
C LEU A 168 -19.81 -15.55 -9.63
N LEU A 169 -19.49 -14.94 -8.49
CA LEU A 169 -20.24 -15.12 -7.25
C LEU A 169 -21.70 -14.70 -7.44
N SER A 170 -21.97 -13.54 -8.04
CA SER A 170 -23.34 -13.06 -8.32
C SER A 170 -24.12 -14.06 -9.17
N SER A 171 -23.48 -14.65 -10.18
CA SER A 171 -24.12 -15.69 -11.00
C SER A 171 -24.39 -16.98 -10.23
N MET A 172 -23.52 -17.34 -9.27
CA MET A 172 -23.70 -18.53 -8.41
C MET A 172 -24.85 -18.38 -7.43
N ILE A 173 -24.99 -17.21 -6.82
CA ILE A 173 -26.00 -16.95 -5.78
C ILE A 173 -27.28 -16.31 -6.31
N GLY A 174 -27.28 -15.86 -7.58
CA GLY A 174 -28.42 -15.21 -8.21
C GLY A 174 -28.80 -13.84 -7.64
N ASN A 175 -27.89 -13.21 -6.92
CA ASN A 175 -28.10 -11.91 -6.27
C ASN A 175 -26.94 -10.97 -6.53
N PRO A 176 -27.17 -9.65 -6.55
CA PRO A 176 -26.11 -8.66 -6.74
C PRO A 176 -25.16 -8.61 -5.56
N VAL A 177 -23.88 -8.35 -5.89
CA VAL A 177 -22.75 -8.32 -4.95
C VAL A 177 -21.92 -7.07 -5.17
N ALA A 178 -21.43 -6.45 -4.08
CA ALA A 178 -20.56 -5.29 -4.15
C ALA A 178 -19.48 -5.33 -3.06
N LEU A 179 -18.35 -4.68 -3.34
CA LEU A 179 -17.25 -4.48 -2.41
C LEU A 179 -17.11 -3.00 -2.06
N TYR A 180 -16.89 -2.72 -0.77
CA TYR A 180 -16.70 -1.37 -0.25
C TYR A 180 -15.45 -1.29 0.60
N TYR A 181 -14.71 -0.18 0.48
CA TYR A 181 -13.62 0.15 1.39
C TYR A 181 -14.13 0.49 2.80
N SER A 182 -13.24 0.62 3.76
CA SER A 182 -13.57 1.02 5.14
C SER A 182 -14.27 2.38 5.26
N ASN A 183 -14.04 3.28 4.30
CA ASN A 183 -14.73 4.57 4.19
C ASN A 183 -16.09 4.48 3.47
N LEU A 184 -16.56 3.26 3.18
CA LEU A 184 -17.82 2.93 2.50
C LEU A 184 -17.90 3.37 1.02
N THR A 185 -16.78 3.78 0.41
CA THR A 185 -16.76 3.99 -1.04
C THR A 185 -16.78 2.66 -1.79
N CYS A 186 -17.55 2.57 -2.87
CA CYS A 186 -17.65 1.37 -3.69
C CYS A 186 -16.31 1.09 -4.38
N CYS A 187 -15.77 -0.11 -4.18
CA CYS A 187 -14.58 -0.61 -4.85
C CYS A 187 -14.94 -1.29 -6.18
N ALA A 188 -15.93 -2.16 -6.14
CA ALA A 188 -16.44 -2.89 -7.29
C ALA A 188 -17.88 -3.36 -7.02
N SER A 189 -18.72 -3.40 -8.04
CA SER A 189 -20.11 -3.86 -7.94
C SER A 189 -20.52 -4.58 -9.21
N THR A 190 -21.45 -5.53 -9.07
CA THR A 190 -22.05 -6.25 -10.20
C THR A 190 -23.21 -5.49 -10.83
N THR A 191 -23.74 -4.45 -10.17
CA THR A 191 -24.81 -3.59 -10.68
C THR A 191 -24.53 -2.13 -10.33
N GLN A 192 -24.99 -1.18 -11.15
CA GLN A 192 -24.78 0.26 -10.91
C GLN A 192 -25.63 0.78 -9.73
N ASP A 193 -26.78 0.16 -9.45
CA ASP A 193 -27.72 0.61 -8.42
C ASP A 193 -27.23 0.39 -6.98
N LEU A 194 -26.13 -0.35 -6.79
CA LEU A 194 -25.53 -0.65 -5.48
C LEU A 194 -24.30 0.21 -5.17
N SER A 195 -24.15 1.39 -5.79
CA SER A 195 -23.00 2.27 -5.54
C SER A 195 -22.94 2.82 -4.11
N ASP A 196 -24.12 2.97 -3.46
CA ASP A 196 -24.24 3.62 -2.15
C ASP A 196 -24.59 2.61 -1.06
N PHE A 197 -23.59 2.33 -0.21
CA PHE A 197 -23.75 1.47 0.95
C PHE A 197 -23.57 2.26 2.24
N VAL A 198 -24.47 2.05 3.19
CA VAL A 198 -24.41 2.62 4.53
C VAL A 198 -24.79 1.55 5.56
N PHE A 199 -24.13 1.53 6.70
CA PHE A 199 -24.57 0.69 7.80
C PHE A 199 -25.85 1.25 8.44
N GLU A 200 -26.86 0.40 8.53
CA GLU A 200 -28.12 0.72 9.18
C GLU A 200 -27.99 0.61 10.70
N LYS A 201 -28.90 1.29 11.44
CA LYS A 201 -28.89 1.22 12.93
C LYS A 201 -29.21 -0.17 13.49
N ASN A 202 -29.86 -1.03 12.69
CA ASN A 202 -30.31 -2.38 13.02
C ASN A 202 -29.37 -3.48 12.49
N VAL A 203 -28.08 -3.20 12.35
CA VAL A 203 -27.10 -4.22 11.95
C VAL A 203 -26.92 -5.21 13.10
N GLU A 204 -27.16 -6.49 12.81
CA GLU A 204 -27.02 -7.58 13.77
C GLU A 204 -25.97 -8.60 13.32
N LYS A 205 -25.39 -9.31 14.28
CA LYS A 205 -24.54 -10.47 13.96
C LYS A 205 -25.41 -11.57 13.40
N TYR A 206 -24.95 -12.18 12.31
CA TYR A 206 -25.64 -13.28 11.66
C TYR A 206 -24.72 -14.50 11.57
N LYS A 207 -25.27 -15.68 11.80
CA LYS A 207 -24.53 -16.93 11.64
C LYS A 207 -25.32 -17.84 10.70
N PRO A 208 -24.81 -18.08 9.47
CA PRO A 208 -25.40 -19.09 8.57
C PRO A 208 -25.34 -20.49 9.20
N ASP A 209 -26.26 -21.37 8.78
CA ASP A 209 -26.29 -22.78 9.22
C ASP A 209 -25.27 -23.64 8.48
N ILE A 210 -24.02 -23.16 8.48
CA ILE A 210 -22.82 -23.85 7.99
C ILE A 210 -21.65 -23.58 8.89
N VAL A 211 -20.56 -24.33 8.73
CA VAL A 211 -19.27 -23.97 9.31
C VAL A 211 -18.71 -22.77 8.57
N THR A 212 -18.69 -21.61 9.23
CA THR A 212 -18.18 -20.36 8.66
C THR A 212 -16.77 -20.09 9.13
N ARG A 213 -15.94 -19.59 8.23
CA ARG A 213 -14.61 -19.05 8.52
C ARG A 213 -14.66 -17.55 8.80
N PHE A 214 -15.66 -16.86 8.24
CA PHE A 214 -15.81 -15.42 8.32
C PHE A 214 -17.01 -15.02 9.18
N GLU A 215 -16.98 -13.80 9.70
CA GLU A 215 -18.08 -13.21 10.45
C GLU A 215 -19.04 -12.52 9.49
N TYR A 216 -20.34 -12.81 9.69
CA TYR A 216 -21.41 -12.19 8.93
C TYR A 216 -22.20 -11.21 9.79
N LYS A 217 -22.62 -10.13 9.15
CA LYS A 217 -23.63 -9.21 9.67
C LYS A 217 -24.82 -9.19 8.72
N LYS A 218 -25.98 -8.96 9.28
CA LYS A 218 -27.23 -8.83 8.52
C LYS A 218 -27.89 -7.51 8.85
N GLN A 219 -28.37 -6.84 7.83
CA GLN A 219 -29.19 -5.64 7.97
C GLN A 219 -30.35 -5.67 6.98
N ARG A 220 -31.40 -4.88 7.26
CA ARG A 220 -32.55 -4.76 6.38
C ARG A 220 -32.79 -3.30 6.05
N LYS A 221 -32.68 -2.96 4.78
CA LYS A 221 -33.06 -1.69 4.17
C LYS A 221 -34.31 -1.93 3.30
N GLU A 222 -34.28 -1.68 2.02
CA GLU A 222 -35.32 -2.14 1.08
C GLU A 222 -35.23 -3.65 0.87
N HIS A 223 -34.04 -4.17 0.79
CA HIS A 223 -33.70 -5.58 0.68
C HIS A 223 -32.86 -6.02 1.88
N THR A 224 -32.85 -7.31 2.17
CA THR A 224 -31.94 -7.90 3.14
C THR A 224 -30.51 -7.87 2.60
N GLN A 225 -29.56 -7.41 3.40
CA GLN A 225 -28.15 -7.38 3.05
C GLN A 225 -27.33 -8.22 4.02
N TYR A 226 -26.43 -9.03 3.48
CA TYR A 226 -25.44 -9.80 4.24
C TYR A 226 -24.06 -9.19 3.99
N ILE A 227 -23.38 -8.88 5.07
CA ILE A 227 -22.14 -8.14 5.06
C ILE A 227 -21.06 -9.03 5.67
N THR A 228 -19.98 -9.24 4.93
CA THR A 228 -18.81 -9.98 5.39
C THR A 228 -17.59 -9.08 5.34
N LYS A 229 -16.83 -9.07 6.44
CA LYS A 229 -15.61 -8.28 6.56
C LYS A 229 -14.42 -9.08 6.06
N ILE A 230 -13.69 -8.53 5.11
CA ILE A 230 -12.44 -9.07 4.58
C ILE A 230 -11.29 -8.32 5.23
N HIS A 231 -10.45 -9.03 5.99
CA HIS A 231 -9.25 -8.46 6.60
C HIS A 231 -8.08 -8.54 5.62
N VAL A 232 -7.48 -7.40 5.32
CA VAL A 232 -6.27 -7.30 4.50
C VAL A 232 -5.12 -6.83 5.38
N LEU A 233 -3.90 -7.27 5.08
CA LEU A 233 -2.69 -6.81 5.75
C LEU A 233 -2.61 -5.27 5.70
N GLY A 234 -2.03 -4.64 6.73
CA GLY A 234 -1.88 -3.18 6.80
C GLY A 234 -3.12 -2.42 7.31
N ARG A 235 -4.03 -3.08 8.03
CA ARG A 235 -5.25 -2.49 8.63
C ARG A 235 -6.32 -2.05 7.63
N THR A 236 -6.18 -2.41 6.35
CA THR A 236 -7.24 -2.14 5.37
C THR A 236 -8.38 -3.13 5.57
N GLU A 237 -9.58 -2.62 5.74
CA GLU A 237 -10.81 -3.40 5.84
C GLU A 237 -11.64 -3.20 4.58
N ILE A 238 -12.14 -4.30 4.02
CA ILE A 238 -13.04 -4.30 2.87
C ILE A 238 -14.30 -5.05 3.27
N TYR A 239 -15.44 -4.56 2.86
CA TYR A 239 -16.73 -5.19 3.12
C TYR A 239 -17.29 -5.78 1.83
N LEU A 240 -17.57 -7.08 1.82
CA LEU A 240 -18.37 -7.73 0.80
C LEU A 240 -19.82 -7.67 1.23
N VAL A 241 -20.68 -7.13 0.38
CA VAL A 241 -22.12 -6.98 0.62
C VAL A 241 -22.88 -7.74 -0.44
N VAL A 242 -23.73 -8.66 -0.01
CA VAL A 242 -24.71 -9.37 -0.85
C VAL A 242 -26.08 -8.80 -0.54
N THR A 243 -26.84 -8.42 -1.58
CA THR A 243 -28.18 -7.88 -1.43
C THR A 243 -29.20 -8.87 -1.99
N GLU A 244 -30.13 -9.37 -1.16
CA GLU A 244 -31.20 -10.27 -1.58
C GLU A 244 -32.27 -9.52 -2.38
N VAL A 245 -32.04 -9.37 -3.68
CA VAL A 245 -33.01 -8.74 -4.60
C VAL A 245 -33.89 -9.78 -5.25
N ASN A 246 -33.28 -10.87 -5.75
CA ASN A 246 -33.98 -11.85 -6.61
C ASN A 246 -34.51 -13.03 -5.82
N MET A 247 -33.72 -13.60 -4.91
CA MET A 247 -34.08 -14.79 -4.13
C MET A 247 -33.38 -14.82 -2.78
N PRO A 248 -33.98 -15.48 -1.76
CA PRO A 248 -33.31 -15.69 -0.47
C PRO A 248 -32.08 -16.57 -0.62
N LEU A 249 -31.02 -16.27 0.16
CA LEU A 249 -29.81 -17.09 0.18
C LEU A 249 -30.06 -18.45 0.81
N THR A 250 -29.58 -19.48 0.16
CA THR A 250 -29.59 -20.87 0.62
C THR A 250 -28.30 -21.27 1.31
N ILE A 251 -28.25 -22.44 1.93
CA ILE A 251 -27.05 -23.01 2.53
C ILE A 251 -25.90 -23.12 1.51
N LEU A 252 -26.21 -23.51 0.28
CA LEU A 252 -25.19 -23.61 -0.79
C LEU A 252 -24.64 -22.23 -1.19
N ASP A 253 -25.46 -21.18 -1.14
CA ASP A 253 -25.02 -19.82 -1.44
C ASP A 253 -24.00 -19.30 -0.42
N TYR A 254 -24.18 -19.62 0.86
CA TYR A 254 -23.18 -19.30 1.88
C TYR A 254 -21.87 -20.05 1.67
N MET A 255 -21.88 -21.27 1.11
CA MET A 255 -20.65 -21.98 0.74
C MET A 255 -19.91 -21.31 -0.41
N ALA A 256 -20.63 -20.86 -1.44
CA ALA A 256 -20.05 -20.07 -2.52
C ALA A 256 -19.48 -18.74 -2.00
N LEU A 257 -20.19 -18.10 -1.08
CA LEU A 257 -19.78 -16.87 -0.45
C LEU A 257 -18.47 -17.04 0.37
N GLU A 258 -18.37 -18.10 1.18
CA GLU A 258 -17.14 -18.45 1.92
C GLU A 258 -15.94 -18.63 0.98
N ASN A 259 -16.12 -19.34 -0.14
CA ASN A 259 -15.06 -19.53 -1.14
C ASN A 259 -14.66 -18.20 -1.79
N ALA A 260 -15.63 -17.37 -2.16
CA ALA A 260 -15.36 -16.06 -2.77
C ALA A 260 -14.64 -15.11 -1.80
N VAL A 261 -15.09 -15.02 -0.55
CA VAL A 261 -14.45 -14.19 0.49
C VAL A 261 -13.01 -14.63 0.72
N PHE A 262 -12.77 -15.95 0.79
CA PHE A 262 -11.42 -16.49 0.95
C PHE A 262 -10.51 -16.13 -0.23
N THR A 263 -11.02 -16.29 -1.46
CA THR A 263 -10.27 -16.00 -2.68
C THR A 263 -10.00 -14.50 -2.83
N LEU A 264 -10.98 -13.65 -2.53
CA LEU A 264 -10.81 -12.20 -2.50
C LEU A 264 -9.78 -11.76 -1.45
N GLN A 265 -9.85 -12.34 -0.24
CA GLN A 265 -8.86 -12.07 0.80
C GLN A 265 -7.45 -12.42 0.33
N TYR A 266 -7.27 -13.59 -0.29
CA TYR A 266 -5.99 -14.00 -0.85
C TYR A 266 -5.51 -13.05 -1.96
N SER A 267 -6.40 -12.65 -2.87
CA SER A 267 -6.10 -11.70 -3.94
C SER A 267 -5.61 -10.36 -3.40
N PHE A 268 -6.33 -9.78 -2.43
CA PHE A 268 -5.95 -8.52 -1.81
C PHE A 268 -4.63 -8.64 -1.02
N MET A 269 -4.42 -9.76 -0.31
CA MET A 269 -3.15 -10.01 0.39
C MET A 269 -1.97 -10.13 -0.60
N LYS A 270 -2.17 -10.81 -1.73
CA LYS A 270 -1.16 -10.92 -2.80
C LYS A 270 -0.81 -9.55 -3.37
N THR A 271 -1.82 -8.75 -3.73
CA THR A 271 -1.62 -7.39 -4.25
C THR A 271 -0.92 -6.50 -3.23
N TYR A 272 -1.34 -6.56 -1.96
CA TYR A 272 -0.67 -5.82 -0.88
C TYR A 272 0.80 -6.23 -0.74
N ALA A 273 1.09 -7.55 -0.72
CA ALA A 273 2.46 -8.05 -0.61
C ALA A 273 3.32 -7.62 -1.81
N GLN A 274 2.78 -7.66 -3.03
CA GLN A 274 3.46 -7.17 -4.23
C GLN A 274 3.78 -5.68 -4.13
N ASN A 275 2.82 -4.86 -3.74
CA ASN A 275 3.03 -3.41 -3.54
C ASN A 275 4.09 -3.12 -2.47
N GLU A 276 4.12 -3.89 -1.37
CA GLU A 276 5.16 -3.73 -0.33
C GLU A 276 6.56 -4.15 -0.82
N ILE A 277 6.65 -5.19 -1.65
CA ILE A 277 7.91 -5.59 -2.29
C ILE A 277 8.37 -4.50 -3.26
N GLU A 278 7.49 -3.96 -4.08
CA GLU A 278 7.81 -2.86 -5.01
C GLU A 278 8.28 -1.61 -4.26
N LYS A 279 7.56 -1.21 -3.19
CA LYS A 279 7.96 -0.10 -2.33
C LYS A 279 9.32 -0.34 -1.68
N LYS A 280 9.57 -1.57 -1.20
CA LYS A 280 10.88 -1.92 -0.63
C LYS A 280 11.98 -1.82 -1.68
N TYR A 281 11.76 -2.37 -2.86
CA TYR A 281 12.71 -2.28 -3.97
C TYR A 281 13.00 -0.84 -4.39
N GLN A 282 11.95 -0.01 -4.46
CA GLN A 282 12.09 1.42 -4.72
C GLN A 282 12.93 2.10 -3.64
N ARG A 283 12.67 1.83 -2.35
CA ARG A 283 13.45 2.36 -1.22
C ARG A 283 14.93 1.94 -1.28
N ASP A 284 15.21 0.70 -1.67
CA ASP A 284 16.58 0.21 -1.81
C ASP A 284 17.33 0.94 -2.95
N ILE A 285 16.63 1.25 -4.05
CA ILE A 285 17.17 2.05 -5.15
C ILE A 285 17.44 3.49 -4.69
N GLU A 286 16.48 4.14 -4.03
CA GLU A 286 16.62 5.50 -3.51
C GLU A 286 17.79 5.59 -2.51
N TYR A 287 17.87 4.63 -1.60
CA TYR A 287 18.98 4.52 -0.66
C TYR A 287 20.35 4.41 -1.38
N SER A 288 20.43 3.51 -2.36
CA SER A 288 21.65 3.27 -3.12
C SER A 288 22.06 4.49 -3.94
N LEU A 289 21.11 5.19 -4.55
CA LEU A 289 21.30 6.42 -5.29
C LEU A 289 21.84 7.54 -4.40
N LEU A 290 21.15 7.81 -3.27
CA LEU A 290 21.50 8.87 -2.33
C LEU A 290 22.85 8.64 -1.63
N ASN A 291 23.23 7.39 -1.40
CA ASN A 291 24.53 7.04 -0.83
C ASN A 291 25.64 6.90 -1.89
N GLY A 292 25.30 7.01 -3.18
CA GLY A 292 26.25 6.92 -4.29
C GLY A 292 26.87 5.54 -4.42
N LEU A 293 26.09 4.49 -4.18
CA LEU A 293 26.47 3.10 -4.33
C LEU A 293 26.32 2.61 -5.78
N LEU A 294 25.57 3.36 -6.60
CA LEU A 294 25.31 3.05 -8.00
C LEU A 294 26.25 3.83 -8.92
N THR A 295 26.74 3.20 -9.98
CA THR A 295 27.63 3.80 -10.97
C THR A 295 27.24 3.40 -12.39
N GLY A 296 27.61 4.21 -13.39
CA GLY A 296 27.42 3.90 -14.81
C GLY A 296 25.99 3.55 -15.19
N ASP A 297 25.80 2.39 -15.81
CA ASP A 297 24.50 1.94 -16.30
C ASP A 297 23.47 1.69 -15.17
N GLU A 298 23.93 1.26 -14.01
CA GLU A 298 23.04 1.02 -12.85
C GLU A 298 22.45 2.34 -12.35
N LEU A 299 23.26 3.39 -12.26
CA LEU A 299 22.82 4.73 -11.88
C LEU A 299 21.77 5.25 -12.88
N SER A 300 22.02 5.08 -14.17
CA SER A 300 21.10 5.52 -15.23
C SER A 300 19.78 4.74 -15.24
N LYS A 301 19.81 3.45 -14.90
CA LYS A 301 18.60 2.62 -14.74
C LYS A 301 17.79 3.06 -13.52
N ALA A 302 18.44 3.25 -12.38
CA ALA A 302 17.83 3.73 -11.15
C ALA A 302 17.15 5.10 -11.35
N ALA A 303 17.85 6.04 -11.97
CA ALA A 303 17.32 7.36 -12.28
C ALA A 303 16.08 7.30 -13.18
N ARG A 304 16.08 6.43 -14.20
CA ARG A 304 14.89 6.22 -15.07
C ARG A 304 13.71 5.63 -14.31
N MET A 305 13.94 4.68 -13.40
CA MET A 305 12.88 4.10 -12.56
C MET A 305 12.25 5.16 -11.64
N LEU A 306 13.06 6.07 -11.11
CA LEU A 306 12.64 7.21 -10.29
C LEU A 306 12.21 8.42 -11.15
N LYS A 307 12.15 8.28 -12.48
CA LYS A 307 11.79 9.36 -13.42
C LYS A 307 12.65 10.64 -13.29
N LEU A 308 13.87 10.51 -12.79
CA LEU A 308 14.82 11.62 -12.65
C LEU A 308 15.50 11.94 -14.00
N LYS A 309 15.72 13.22 -14.26
CA LYS A 309 16.29 13.74 -15.51
C LYS A 309 17.72 14.22 -15.24
N ASP A 310 18.64 13.97 -16.15
CA ASP A 310 20.03 14.45 -16.04
C ASP A 310 20.15 15.96 -16.26
N THR A 311 19.19 16.55 -16.96
CA THR A 311 19.16 17.99 -17.28
C THR A 311 18.48 18.86 -16.24
N ALA A 312 17.86 18.25 -15.22
CA ALA A 312 17.17 18.97 -14.15
C ALA A 312 18.11 19.29 -12.98
N GLN A 313 17.72 20.25 -12.18
CA GLN A 313 18.39 20.57 -10.91
C GLN A 313 17.60 19.96 -9.77
N TYR A 314 18.31 19.46 -8.77
CA TYR A 314 17.70 18.83 -7.61
C TYR A 314 18.28 19.36 -6.31
N CYS A 315 17.50 19.32 -5.25
CA CYS A 315 18.01 19.34 -3.90
C CYS A 315 17.40 18.18 -3.09
N VAL A 316 18.18 17.69 -2.13
CA VAL A 316 17.73 16.66 -1.19
C VAL A 316 17.39 17.32 0.14
N VAL A 317 16.21 17.01 0.65
CA VAL A 317 15.73 17.48 1.95
C VAL A 317 15.68 16.30 2.91
N SER A 318 16.33 16.43 4.06
CA SER A 318 16.31 15.45 5.14
C SER A 318 15.45 15.95 6.28
N PHE A 319 14.45 15.15 6.67
CA PHE A 319 13.63 15.34 7.85
C PHE A 319 14.13 14.36 8.91
N HIS A 320 14.62 14.87 10.01
CA HIS A 320 15.16 14.06 11.11
C HIS A 320 14.27 14.20 12.34
N THR A 321 13.70 13.08 12.78
CA THR A 321 12.85 13.07 13.99
C THR A 321 13.73 13.02 15.23
N ILE A 322 13.38 13.83 16.22
CA ILE A 322 14.08 13.92 17.50
C ILE A 322 13.37 12.95 18.45
N SER A 323 14.10 11.89 18.88
CA SER A 323 13.60 10.99 19.92
C SER A 323 13.61 11.68 21.28
N SER A 324 12.56 11.47 22.06
CA SER A 324 12.51 11.88 23.47
C SER A 324 13.32 10.96 24.40
N ASN A 325 13.70 9.79 23.92
CA ASN A 325 14.44 8.77 24.66
C ASN A 325 15.92 8.80 24.28
N SER A 326 16.79 8.77 25.28
CA SER A 326 18.25 8.73 25.12
C SER A 326 18.80 7.33 24.77
N GLU A 327 17.94 6.36 24.51
CA GLU A 327 18.35 5.00 24.13
C GLU A 327 18.37 4.84 22.61
N ASP A 328 19.35 4.09 22.09
CA ASP A 328 19.59 3.84 20.65
C ASP A 328 18.47 3.07 19.92
N TYR A 329 17.36 2.77 20.59
CA TYR A 329 16.24 1.97 20.04
C TYR A 329 14.95 2.76 20.02
N TYR A 330 14.33 2.84 18.82
CA TYR A 330 13.01 3.42 18.66
C TYR A 330 11.93 2.49 19.21
N THR A 331 11.03 3.02 20.00
CA THR A 331 9.83 2.31 20.46
C THR A 331 8.85 2.13 19.30
N LYS A 332 7.89 1.21 19.46
CA LYS A 332 6.84 1.01 18.46
C LYS A 332 5.99 2.27 18.29
N GLU A 333 5.74 2.98 19.37
CA GLU A 333 5.00 4.24 19.40
C GLU A 333 5.73 5.33 18.61
N GLU A 334 7.04 5.49 18.80
CA GLU A 334 7.86 6.45 18.04
C GLU A 334 7.88 6.12 16.55
N LEU A 335 7.99 4.84 16.16
CA LEU A 335 7.92 4.42 14.76
C LEU A 335 6.55 4.69 14.13
N GLU A 336 5.45 4.57 14.91
CA GLU A 336 4.11 4.95 14.47
C GLU A 336 3.99 6.47 14.30
N GLU A 337 4.59 7.26 15.18
CA GLU A 337 4.62 8.73 15.08
C GLU A 337 5.39 9.21 13.85
N ILE A 338 6.56 8.62 13.60
CA ILE A 338 7.34 8.88 12.37
C ILE A 338 6.52 8.54 11.11
N GLY A 339 5.74 7.45 11.15
CA GLY A 339 4.83 7.09 10.06
C GLY A 339 3.72 8.13 9.84
N VAL A 340 3.26 8.78 10.89
CA VAL A 340 2.29 9.90 10.77
C VAL A 340 2.95 11.12 10.13
N ILE A 341 4.17 11.46 10.54
CA ILE A 341 4.96 12.56 9.95
C ILE A 341 5.18 12.30 8.45
N GLU A 342 5.63 11.09 8.09
CA GLU A 342 5.81 10.67 6.69
C GLU A 342 4.51 10.85 5.88
N GLY A 343 3.38 10.37 6.40
CA GLY A 343 2.09 10.48 5.73
C GLY A 343 1.63 11.92 5.51
N GLU A 344 1.87 12.83 6.47
CA GLU A 344 1.55 14.25 6.32
C GLU A 344 2.49 14.94 5.31
N ILE A 345 3.79 14.62 5.33
CA ILE A 345 4.75 15.14 4.34
C ILE A 345 4.33 14.68 2.94
N GLN A 346 4.01 13.41 2.76
CA GLN A 346 3.58 12.85 1.48
C GLN A 346 2.27 13.47 0.97
N ARG A 347 1.36 13.81 1.86
CA ARG A 347 0.11 14.52 1.53
C ARG A 347 0.37 15.94 1.06
N LEU A 348 1.34 16.63 1.63
CA LEU A 348 1.70 18.01 1.29
C LEU A 348 2.62 18.09 0.06
N LEU A 349 3.39 17.04 -0.19
CA LEU A 349 4.34 16.91 -1.31
C LEU A 349 4.02 15.66 -2.14
N PRO A 350 2.86 15.57 -2.82
CA PRO A 350 2.39 14.35 -3.47
C PRO A 350 3.24 13.93 -4.69
N ASP A 351 3.92 14.88 -5.32
CA ASP A 351 4.70 14.66 -6.54
C ASP A 351 6.18 14.37 -6.26
N GLU A 352 6.59 14.41 -4.99
CA GLU A 352 7.98 14.26 -4.58
C GLU A 352 8.35 12.80 -4.28
N HIS A 353 9.60 12.43 -4.54
CA HIS A 353 10.14 11.14 -4.13
C HIS A 353 10.51 11.15 -2.65
N ILE A 354 9.70 10.49 -1.83
CA ILE A 354 9.88 10.44 -0.38
C ILE A 354 10.34 9.05 0.02
N TYR A 355 11.50 9.00 0.63
CA TYR A 355 12.15 7.81 1.15
C TYR A 355 12.25 7.88 2.68
N ARG A 356 11.95 6.78 3.39
CA ARG A 356 12.11 6.69 4.83
C ARG A 356 13.09 5.60 5.25
N ASN A 357 14.00 5.94 6.14
CA ASN A 357 14.88 5.00 6.83
C ASN A 357 14.86 5.31 8.33
N LEU A 358 14.24 4.42 9.12
CA LEU A 358 14.03 4.56 10.57
C LEU A 358 13.49 5.96 10.95
N ASN A 359 14.34 6.80 11.52
CA ASN A 359 14.03 8.16 12.00
C ASN A 359 14.29 9.28 10.97
N GLN A 360 14.70 8.93 9.77
CA GLN A 360 14.99 9.87 8.71
C GLN A 360 14.01 9.70 7.54
N ILE A 361 13.35 10.78 7.19
CA ILE A 361 12.57 10.90 5.96
C ILE A 361 13.38 11.77 5.02
N VAL A 362 13.52 11.36 3.77
CA VAL A 362 14.30 12.08 2.75
C VAL A 362 13.40 12.36 1.57
N CYS A 363 13.47 13.57 1.04
CA CYS A 363 12.76 14.01 -0.15
C CYS A 363 13.76 14.42 -1.22
N ILE A 364 13.59 13.97 -2.46
CA ILE A 364 14.35 14.44 -3.63
C ILE A 364 13.45 15.43 -4.36
N HIS A 365 13.78 16.70 -4.30
CA HIS A 365 13.02 17.79 -4.91
C HIS A 365 13.64 18.22 -6.24
N GLU A 366 12.85 18.25 -7.33
CA GLU A 366 13.26 18.85 -8.61
C GLU A 366 13.01 20.36 -8.55
N ILE A 367 14.08 21.17 -8.68
CA ILE A 367 14.01 22.64 -8.64
C ILE A 367 13.20 23.15 -9.83
N LYS A 368 12.16 23.93 -9.56
CA LYS A 368 11.30 24.52 -10.58
C LYS A 368 11.92 25.78 -11.20
N PRO A 369 11.61 26.09 -12.47
CA PRO A 369 12.09 27.33 -13.08
C PRO A 369 11.71 28.58 -12.27
N GLY A 370 12.73 29.37 -11.88
CA GLY A 370 12.56 30.58 -11.06
C GLY A 370 12.50 30.35 -9.55
N GLU A 371 12.57 29.11 -9.10
CA GLU A 371 12.65 28.79 -7.68
C GLU A 371 14.04 29.12 -7.12
N THR A 372 14.06 29.80 -5.98
CA THR A 372 15.30 30.14 -5.29
C THR A 372 15.45 29.30 -4.03
N GLN A 373 16.69 29.03 -3.60
CA GLN A 373 16.95 28.27 -2.38
C GLN A 373 16.30 28.92 -1.15
N ALA A 374 16.28 30.26 -1.08
CA ALA A 374 15.63 30.98 0.00
C ALA A 374 14.09 30.79 -0.02
N GLY A 375 13.47 30.89 -1.22
CA GLY A 375 12.02 30.66 -1.38
C GLY A 375 11.63 29.22 -1.01
N PHE A 376 12.40 28.25 -1.47
CA PHE A 376 12.16 26.84 -1.13
C PHE A 376 12.32 26.60 0.39
N ARG A 377 13.29 27.22 1.05
CA ARG A 377 13.41 27.12 2.51
C ARG A 377 12.17 27.68 3.22
N GLU A 378 11.62 28.82 2.78
CA GLU A 378 10.39 29.39 3.34
C GLU A 378 9.18 28.44 3.14
N GLU A 379 9.13 27.70 2.02
CA GLU A 379 8.12 26.66 1.81
C GLU A 379 8.29 25.51 2.80
N MET A 380 9.51 25.07 3.06
CA MET A 380 9.80 24.04 4.05
C MET A 380 9.50 24.50 5.49
N GLU A 381 9.69 25.78 5.80
CA GLU A 381 9.29 26.37 7.09
C GLU A 381 7.76 26.32 7.27
N LYS A 382 6.98 26.63 6.22
CA LYS A 382 5.50 26.51 6.24
C LYS A 382 5.06 25.06 6.36
N LEU A 383 5.72 24.15 5.64
CA LEU A 383 5.47 22.71 5.73
C LEU A 383 5.71 22.22 7.16
N TYR A 384 6.85 22.56 7.77
CA TYR A 384 7.18 22.22 9.15
C TYR A 384 6.05 22.65 10.11
N GLN A 385 5.64 23.92 10.04
CA GLN A 385 4.57 24.46 10.89
C GLN A 385 3.23 23.72 10.68
N THR A 386 2.91 23.35 9.45
CA THR A 386 1.67 22.64 9.12
C THR A 386 1.69 21.22 9.68
N VAL A 387 2.78 20.49 9.49
CA VAL A 387 2.95 19.13 10.01
C VAL A 387 2.94 19.14 11.53
N GLN A 388 3.64 20.07 12.18
CA GLN A 388 3.65 20.21 13.64
C GLN A 388 2.25 20.44 14.23
N LYS A 389 1.43 21.31 13.60
CA LYS A 389 0.03 21.49 14.00
C LYS A 389 -0.78 20.20 13.91
N GLN A 390 -0.60 19.41 12.85
CA GLN A 390 -1.31 18.15 12.67
C GLN A 390 -0.88 17.09 13.70
N ILE A 391 0.41 17.02 14.01
CA ILE A 391 0.95 16.13 15.04
C ILE A 391 0.36 16.50 16.41
N PHE A 392 0.35 17.77 16.76
CA PHE A 392 -0.21 18.27 18.00
C PHE A 392 -1.71 17.98 18.14
N HIS A 393 -2.50 18.15 17.05
CA HIS A 393 -3.92 17.78 17.05
C HIS A 393 -4.18 16.29 17.28
N ARG A 394 -3.21 15.43 17.01
CA ARG A 394 -3.28 13.99 17.28
C ARG A 394 -2.72 13.59 18.65
N ASN A 395 -2.49 14.56 19.54
CA ASN A 395 -1.87 14.36 20.87
C ASN A 395 -0.50 13.65 20.82
N LYS A 396 0.26 13.92 19.76
CA LYS A 396 1.63 13.44 19.57
C LYS A 396 2.61 14.55 19.90
N THR A 397 3.80 14.21 20.40
CA THR A 397 4.80 15.16 20.89
C THR A 397 6.13 15.10 20.15
N THR A 398 6.28 14.19 19.20
CA THR A 398 7.51 14.02 18.43
C THR A 398 7.82 15.29 17.63
N ASP A 399 9.03 15.83 17.81
CA ASP A 399 9.55 16.95 17.03
C ASP A 399 10.48 16.44 15.93
N PHE A 400 10.73 17.28 14.92
CA PHE A 400 11.64 16.96 13.84
C PHE A 400 12.36 18.21 13.33
N GLN A 401 13.47 18.00 12.64
CA GLN A 401 14.28 19.05 12.01
C GLN A 401 14.36 18.81 10.51
N ILE A 402 14.51 19.87 9.74
CA ILE A 402 14.61 19.84 8.29
C ILE A 402 15.96 20.43 7.87
N GLY A 403 16.79 19.61 7.24
CA GLY A 403 18.02 20.03 6.59
C GLY A 403 17.86 20.04 5.08
N ILE A 404 18.13 21.17 4.44
CA ILE A 404 18.04 21.32 2.98
C ILE A 404 19.46 21.28 2.41
N GLY A 405 19.71 20.32 1.52
CA GLY A 405 20.99 20.14 0.84
C GLY A 405 21.29 21.21 -0.21
N SER A 406 22.49 21.21 -0.74
CA SER A 406 22.86 22.08 -1.85
C SER A 406 22.14 21.68 -3.15
N ILE A 407 21.84 22.67 -4.00
CA ILE A 407 21.31 22.43 -5.34
C ILE A 407 22.42 21.80 -6.19
N VAL A 408 22.08 20.71 -6.86
CA VAL A 408 22.97 19.94 -7.73
C VAL A 408 22.39 19.80 -9.13
N ASN A 409 23.26 19.61 -10.13
CA ASN A 409 22.86 19.43 -11.52
C ASN A 409 22.79 17.93 -11.84
N GLY A 410 21.63 17.48 -12.30
CA GLY A 410 21.39 16.08 -12.62
C GLY A 410 21.35 15.14 -11.40
N TYR A 411 20.99 13.91 -11.67
CA TYR A 411 20.88 12.89 -10.61
C TYR A 411 22.23 12.32 -10.15
N GLY A 412 23.29 12.53 -10.90
CA GLY A 412 24.64 12.02 -10.57
C GLY A 412 25.22 12.60 -9.27
N ASP A 413 24.84 13.83 -8.94
CA ASP A 413 25.34 14.56 -7.78
C ASP A 413 24.38 14.54 -6.56
N LEU A 414 23.29 13.77 -6.60
CA LEU A 414 22.33 13.66 -5.49
C LEU A 414 22.97 13.24 -4.17
N LYS A 415 23.99 12.38 -4.22
CA LYS A 415 24.81 12.01 -3.05
C LYS A 415 25.36 13.22 -2.32
N LYS A 416 25.84 14.25 -3.07
CA LYS A 416 26.38 15.46 -2.48
C LYS A 416 25.29 16.23 -1.75
N SER A 417 24.15 16.48 -2.42
CA SER A 417 23.01 17.17 -1.83
C SER A 417 22.48 16.46 -0.57
N PHE A 418 22.40 15.13 -0.62
CA PHE A 418 21.99 14.31 0.54
C PHE A 418 22.96 14.43 1.71
N LYS A 419 24.26 14.35 1.44
CA LYS A 419 25.26 14.54 2.48
C LYS A 419 25.19 15.93 3.10
N ASP A 420 24.96 16.93 2.27
CA ASP A 420 24.82 18.32 2.68
C ASP A 420 23.58 18.50 3.57
N SER A 421 22.43 17.90 3.22
CA SER A 421 21.22 17.98 4.03
C SER A 421 21.38 17.35 5.42
N LYS A 422 22.12 16.24 5.53
CA LYS A 422 22.44 15.63 6.83
C LYS A 422 23.33 16.53 7.68
N LYS A 423 24.38 17.08 7.09
CA LYS A 423 25.29 18.00 7.83
C LYS A 423 24.55 19.21 8.39
N ILE A 424 23.57 19.73 7.67
CA ILE A 424 22.76 20.84 8.20
C ILE A 424 21.97 20.40 9.44
N ILE A 425 21.47 19.16 9.48
CA ILE A 425 20.86 18.62 10.70
C ILE A 425 21.88 18.58 11.85
N ASP A 426 23.09 18.06 11.59
CA ASP A 426 24.17 18.00 12.60
C ASP A 426 24.54 19.39 13.08
N TYR A 427 24.51 20.41 12.24
CA TYR A 427 24.82 21.80 12.59
C TYR A 427 23.62 22.59 13.13
N MET A 428 22.45 21.97 13.33
CA MET A 428 21.21 22.71 13.70
C MET A 428 21.39 23.50 15.02
N ASP A 429 22.00 22.89 16.03
CA ASP A 429 22.24 23.58 17.32
C ASP A 429 23.23 24.74 17.21
N MET A 430 24.22 24.60 16.34
CA MET A 430 25.13 25.70 16.03
C MET A 430 24.40 26.84 15.30
N ILE A 431 23.51 26.51 14.35
CA ILE A 431 22.70 27.51 13.63
C ILE A 431 21.77 28.23 14.61
N ARG A 432 21.11 27.50 15.50
CA ARG A 432 20.29 28.08 16.58
C ARG A 432 21.11 29.06 17.44
N TYR A 433 22.33 28.68 17.75
CA TYR A 433 23.25 29.55 18.48
C TYR A 433 23.62 30.82 17.69
N LEU A 434 23.98 30.70 16.41
CA LEU A 434 24.35 31.82 15.55
C LEU A 434 23.24 32.88 15.45
N TYR A 435 22.01 32.46 15.38
CA TYR A 435 20.86 33.37 15.23
C TYR A 435 20.20 33.73 16.56
N GLY A 436 20.63 33.16 17.68
CA GLY A 436 20.01 33.38 18.99
C GLY A 436 18.54 32.90 19.07
N ASP A 437 18.12 32.03 18.17
CA ASP A 437 16.77 31.53 18.09
C ASP A 437 16.74 30.01 18.24
N LYS A 438 16.20 29.52 19.36
CA LYS A 438 16.06 28.10 19.67
C LYS A 438 14.99 27.38 18.86
N ASN A 439 14.11 28.12 18.18
CA ASN A 439 12.98 27.56 17.46
C ASN A 439 13.30 27.23 15.99
N ILE A 440 14.52 27.49 15.53
CA ILE A 440 14.95 27.14 14.18
C ILE A 440 14.92 25.61 14.05
N SER A 441 14.07 25.13 13.17
CA SER A 441 13.93 23.71 12.85
C SER A 441 14.12 23.42 11.36
N VAL A 442 14.28 24.46 10.53
CA VAL A 442 14.53 24.36 9.09
C VAL A 442 15.76 25.20 8.74
N ALA A 443 16.73 24.57 8.09
CA ALA A 443 17.96 25.26 7.69
C ALA A 443 18.54 24.70 6.38
N ASP A 444 19.33 25.55 5.72
CA ASP A 444 20.21 25.22 4.61
C ASP A 444 21.62 25.78 4.87
N PHE A 445 22.57 25.53 3.97
CA PHE A 445 23.94 26.03 4.13
C PHE A 445 24.04 27.56 4.22
N SER A 446 23.08 28.32 3.68
CA SER A 446 23.13 29.79 3.77
C SER A 446 23.06 30.28 5.21
N LYS A 447 22.43 29.51 6.10
CA LYS A 447 22.33 29.81 7.53
C LYS A 447 23.66 29.71 8.27
N LEU A 448 24.66 29.02 7.72
CA LEU A 448 26.00 28.97 8.27
C LEU A 448 26.82 30.26 8.00
N GLY A 449 26.37 31.05 6.99
CA GLY A 449 27.06 32.30 6.62
C GLY A 449 28.56 32.09 6.36
N PHE A 450 29.43 32.90 7.00
CA PHE A 450 30.87 32.77 6.88
C PHE A 450 31.43 31.39 7.27
N PHE A 451 30.78 30.69 8.19
CA PHE A 451 31.25 29.40 8.70
C PHE A 451 31.18 28.27 7.67
N GLN A 452 30.49 28.44 6.52
CA GLN A 452 30.52 27.49 5.40
C GLN A 452 31.95 27.18 4.91
N ILE A 453 32.91 28.12 5.08
CA ILE A 453 34.29 27.93 4.66
C ILE A 453 34.94 26.77 5.42
N PHE A 454 34.59 26.61 6.68
CA PHE A 454 35.16 25.59 7.58
C PHE A 454 34.55 24.20 7.37
N GLU A 455 33.44 24.10 6.64
CA GLU A 455 32.81 22.81 6.30
C GLU A 455 33.73 21.87 5.50
N LYS A 456 34.69 22.43 4.78
CA LYS A 456 35.69 21.67 4.02
C LYS A 456 36.75 20.99 4.89
N ILE A 457 36.92 21.44 6.13
CA ILE A 457 37.82 20.85 7.11
C ILE A 457 37.13 19.61 7.68
N LYS A 458 37.73 18.44 7.46
CA LYS A 458 37.16 17.14 7.88
C LYS A 458 37.81 16.58 9.15
N ASN A 459 38.86 17.23 9.62
CA ASN A 459 39.61 16.80 10.78
C ASN A 459 39.34 17.76 11.93
N ARG A 460 38.90 17.22 13.07
CA ARG A 460 38.66 17.96 14.29
C ARG A 460 39.89 18.77 14.73
N ASP A 461 41.06 18.14 14.72
CA ASP A 461 42.30 18.78 15.18
C ASP A 461 42.66 19.98 14.28
N GLU A 462 42.49 19.85 12.96
CA GLU A 462 42.69 20.93 12.00
C GLU A 462 41.68 22.09 12.24
N LEU A 463 40.44 21.79 12.56
CA LEU A 463 39.44 22.81 12.87
C LEU A 463 39.74 23.52 14.19
N MET A 464 40.27 22.79 15.16
CA MET A 464 40.68 23.33 16.45
C MET A 464 41.86 24.33 16.36
N GLU A 465 42.67 24.27 15.30
CA GLU A 465 43.75 25.28 15.08
C GLU A 465 43.19 26.69 14.85
N TYR A 466 41.94 26.81 14.40
CA TYR A 466 41.26 28.10 14.21
C TYR A 466 40.53 28.59 15.47
N VAL A 467 40.44 27.77 16.50
CA VAL A 467 39.85 28.15 17.79
C VAL A 467 40.86 28.93 18.61
N PRO A 468 40.54 30.12 19.17
CA PRO A 468 41.45 30.88 20.00
C PRO A 468 42.00 30.07 21.17
N GLU A 469 43.31 30.17 21.42
CA GLU A 469 43.99 29.45 22.51
C GLU A 469 43.34 29.70 23.88
N SER A 470 42.83 30.92 24.09
CA SER A 470 42.05 31.28 25.28
C SER A 470 40.83 30.41 25.52
N LEU A 471 40.09 30.02 24.44
CA LEU A 471 38.97 29.11 24.53
C LEU A 471 39.41 27.66 24.73
N VAL A 472 40.48 27.24 24.08
CA VAL A 472 41.06 25.90 24.25
C VAL A 472 41.45 25.67 25.72
N LYS A 473 42.05 26.68 26.39
CA LYS A 473 42.39 26.64 27.82
C LYS A 473 41.14 26.46 28.69
N LEU A 474 40.07 27.16 28.39
CA LEU A 474 38.79 27.02 29.12
C LEU A 474 38.17 25.65 28.93
N TYR A 475 38.23 25.11 27.70
CA TYR A 475 37.70 23.77 27.40
C TYR A 475 38.39 22.69 28.23
N TRP A 476 39.73 22.70 28.24
CA TRP A 476 40.43 21.70 29.01
C TRP A 476 40.20 21.85 30.51
N TYR A 477 40.06 23.11 30.97
CA TYR A 477 39.72 23.38 32.37
C TYR A 477 38.33 22.81 32.73
N ASP A 478 37.31 23.06 31.91
CA ASP A 478 35.96 22.55 32.15
C ASP A 478 35.94 21.02 32.15
N LYS A 479 36.70 20.39 31.21
CA LYS A 479 36.79 18.94 31.12
C LYS A 479 37.47 18.27 32.33
N GLU A 480 38.48 18.93 32.90
CA GLU A 480 39.22 18.41 34.05
C GLU A 480 38.48 18.64 35.39
N HIS A 481 37.64 19.65 35.48
CA HIS A 481 37.03 20.08 36.72
C HIS A 481 35.48 19.99 36.72
N ASP A 482 34.90 19.35 35.73
CA ASP A 482 33.43 19.31 35.52
C ASP A 482 32.85 20.73 35.61
N GLY A 483 33.49 21.67 34.89
CA GLY A 483 33.17 23.08 34.93
C GLY A 483 32.20 23.52 33.86
N GLU A 484 31.60 24.70 34.03
CA GLU A 484 30.65 25.31 33.08
C GLU A 484 31.11 26.69 32.62
N LEU A 485 32.43 26.89 32.44
CA LEU A 485 32.98 28.21 32.13
C LEU A 485 32.74 28.63 30.69
N ILE A 486 32.78 27.69 29.74
CA ILE A 486 32.48 27.98 28.33
C ILE A 486 30.98 28.35 28.20
N GLU A 487 30.08 27.61 28.83
CA GLU A 487 28.64 27.91 28.84
C GLU A 487 28.38 29.28 29.50
N THR A 488 29.07 29.56 30.59
CA THR A 488 28.98 30.87 31.28
C THR A 488 29.45 32.00 30.37
N LEU A 489 30.59 31.84 29.67
CA LEU A 489 31.11 32.80 28.71
C LEU A 489 30.13 33.04 27.55
N GLN A 490 29.59 31.97 27.01
CA GLN A 490 28.58 32.01 25.95
C GLN A 490 27.36 32.81 26.41
N ALA A 491 26.75 32.44 27.54
CA ALA A 491 25.60 33.15 28.08
C ALA A 491 25.84 34.64 28.32
N TYR A 492 27.04 34.96 28.80
CA TYR A 492 27.46 36.36 29.00
C TYR A 492 27.56 37.15 27.69
N LEU A 493 28.11 36.55 26.64
CA LEU A 493 28.20 37.16 25.31
C LEU A 493 26.82 37.29 24.65
N ASP A 494 25.95 36.31 24.79
CA ASP A 494 24.60 36.32 24.26
C ASP A 494 23.69 37.37 24.92
N CYS A 495 23.98 37.73 26.16
CA CYS A 495 23.28 38.76 26.92
C CYS A 495 23.97 40.13 26.81
N ASP A 496 24.68 40.42 25.72
CA ASP A 496 25.36 41.68 25.45
C ASP A 496 26.31 42.13 26.60
N LYS A 497 27.00 41.15 27.19
CA LYS A 497 27.89 41.34 28.34
C LYS A 497 27.18 41.82 29.60
N SER A 498 25.88 41.57 29.73
CA SER A 498 25.14 41.85 30.95
C SER A 498 25.19 40.67 31.91
N ALA A 499 25.94 40.82 32.99
CA ALA A 499 26.09 39.78 34.00
C ALA A 499 24.76 39.42 34.70
N ASN A 500 23.86 40.41 34.88
CA ASN A 500 22.55 40.15 35.47
C ASN A 500 21.68 39.24 34.56
N LYS A 501 21.55 39.61 33.27
CA LYS A 501 20.78 38.82 32.30
C LYS A 501 21.39 37.42 32.09
N ALA A 502 22.69 37.31 32.06
CA ALA A 502 23.39 36.04 31.94
C ALA A 502 23.17 35.12 33.17
N ALA A 503 23.12 35.72 34.37
CA ALA A 503 22.82 34.99 35.61
C ALA A 503 21.39 34.45 35.61
N GLU A 504 20.41 35.26 35.16
CA GLU A 504 19.02 34.83 34.95
C GLU A 504 18.92 33.71 33.93
N LYS A 505 19.61 33.86 32.79
CA LYS A 505 19.60 32.84 31.69
C LYS A 505 20.16 31.49 32.15
N LEU A 506 21.17 31.49 33.03
CA LEU A 506 21.81 30.29 33.58
C LEU A 506 21.17 29.80 34.90
N TYR A 507 20.14 30.46 35.40
CA TYR A 507 19.49 30.15 36.67
C TYR A 507 20.48 30.15 37.86
N VAL A 508 21.49 31.03 37.83
CA VAL A 508 22.45 31.21 38.92
C VAL A 508 22.37 32.61 39.52
N ASN A 509 22.88 32.79 40.73
CA ASN A 509 22.92 34.13 41.30
C ASN A 509 24.06 34.97 40.69
N TYR A 510 23.91 36.29 40.74
CA TYR A 510 24.90 37.24 40.21
C TYR A 510 26.31 37.03 40.76
N ARG A 511 26.45 36.70 42.07
CA ARG A 511 27.73 36.48 42.72
C ARG A 511 28.45 35.26 42.14
N THR A 512 27.71 34.17 41.90
CA THR A 512 28.22 32.96 41.23
C THR A 512 28.69 33.27 39.81
N LEU A 513 27.85 33.97 39.01
CA LEU A 513 28.26 34.37 37.66
C LEU A 513 29.47 35.26 37.64
N SER A 514 29.53 36.28 38.51
CA SER A 514 30.66 37.18 38.61
C SER A 514 31.95 36.44 39.00
N GLY A 515 31.84 35.44 39.90
CA GLY A 515 32.95 34.56 40.27
C GLY A 515 33.42 33.71 39.08
N ARG A 516 32.51 33.16 38.29
CA ARG A 516 32.80 32.39 37.07
C ARG A 516 33.50 33.30 36.01
N LEU A 517 32.98 34.50 35.77
CA LEU A 517 33.60 35.46 34.84
C LEU A 517 35.03 35.87 35.26
N LYS A 518 35.27 36.07 36.56
CA LYS A 518 36.61 36.31 37.06
C LYS A 518 37.53 35.13 36.79
N LYS A 519 37.05 33.91 37.05
CA LYS A 519 37.81 32.68 36.82
C LYS A 519 38.10 32.48 35.31
N ILE A 520 37.14 32.78 34.43
CA ILE A 520 37.38 32.80 32.98
C ILE A 520 38.54 33.72 32.63
N LYS A 521 38.52 34.94 33.14
CA LYS A 521 39.62 35.90 32.91
C LYS A 521 40.96 35.39 33.42
N ASP A 522 40.96 34.81 34.63
CA ASP A 522 42.20 34.35 35.28
C ASP A 522 42.83 33.15 34.53
N ILE A 523 42.01 32.23 33.96
CA ILE A 523 42.48 31.05 33.24
C ILE A 523 42.84 31.39 31.77
N SER A 524 42.00 32.12 31.08
CA SER A 524 42.09 32.32 29.63
C SER A 524 42.83 33.61 29.26
N GLY A 525 42.89 34.58 30.17
CA GLY A 525 43.44 35.90 29.89
C GLY A 525 42.51 36.80 29.06
N ILE A 526 41.27 36.39 28.77
CA ILE A 526 40.33 37.11 27.90
C ILE A 526 40.05 38.52 28.46
N ASP A 527 40.26 39.56 27.63
CA ASP A 527 39.82 40.91 27.93
C ASP A 527 38.45 41.21 27.35
N PHE A 528 37.44 41.18 28.20
CA PHE A 528 36.04 41.45 27.83
C PHE A 528 35.79 42.85 27.26
N LYS A 529 36.76 43.78 27.37
CA LYS A 529 36.67 45.12 26.81
C LYS A 529 37.21 45.20 25.38
N ASN A 530 38.04 44.24 24.97
CA ASN A 530 38.62 44.20 23.63
C ASN A 530 37.58 43.62 22.63
N SER A 531 37.08 44.46 21.74
CA SER A 531 36.06 44.06 20.76
C SER A 531 36.54 43.02 19.74
N ALA A 532 37.82 43.10 19.32
CA ALA A 532 38.39 42.14 18.38
C ALA A 532 38.58 40.76 19.02
N GLU A 533 39.01 40.73 20.28
CA GLU A 533 39.12 39.48 21.04
C GLU A 533 37.75 38.85 21.29
N MET A 534 36.75 39.67 21.62
CA MET A 534 35.37 39.19 21.78
C MET A 534 34.77 38.62 20.48
N LEU A 535 35.11 39.21 19.33
CA LEU A 535 34.72 38.66 18.04
C LEU A 535 35.40 37.30 17.79
N ALA A 536 36.69 37.22 18.05
CA ALA A 536 37.46 35.97 17.91
C ALA A 536 36.91 34.87 18.83
N VAL A 537 36.59 35.21 20.08
CA VAL A 537 35.97 34.30 21.05
C VAL A 537 34.60 33.82 20.59
N ARG A 538 33.73 34.73 20.11
CA ARG A 538 32.41 34.35 19.56
C ARG A 538 32.55 33.37 18.37
N ASN A 539 33.42 33.70 17.43
CA ASN A 539 33.67 32.84 16.27
C ASN A 539 34.28 31.49 16.70
N GLY A 540 35.20 31.53 17.68
CA GLY A 540 35.83 30.34 18.24
C GLY A 540 34.82 29.40 18.92
N ILE A 541 33.81 29.91 19.62
CA ILE A 541 32.73 29.09 20.21
C ILE A 541 31.97 28.35 19.12
N VAL A 542 31.68 29.01 17.98
CA VAL A 542 31.00 28.40 16.84
C VAL A 542 31.85 27.29 16.22
N LEU A 543 33.15 27.58 15.97
CA LEU A 543 34.10 26.57 15.44
C LEU A 543 34.25 25.39 16.39
N PHE A 544 34.22 25.64 17.70
CA PHE A 544 34.28 24.61 18.70
C PHE A 544 33.05 23.65 18.60
N LYS A 545 31.86 24.23 18.47
CA LYS A 545 30.62 23.44 18.23
C LYS A 545 30.67 22.67 16.91
N MET A 546 31.25 23.23 15.84
CA MET A 546 31.50 22.50 14.60
C MET A 546 32.46 21.31 14.81
N ALA A 547 33.51 21.50 15.62
CA ALA A 547 34.49 20.46 15.92
C ALA A 547 33.89 19.31 16.78
N GLU A 548 32.84 19.56 17.55
CA GLU A 548 32.11 18.54 18.31
C GLU A 548 31.23 17.65 17.41
N THR A 549 30.89 18.09 16.20
CA THR A 549 30.08 17.31 15.23
C THR A 549 30.95 16.49 14.26
N LEU A 550 32.26 16.66 14.27
CA LEU A 550 33.24 15.89 13.49
C LEU A 550 33.76 14.68 14.26
#